data_62858780072921cd5f7240094b7e5683
#
_entry.id   62858780072921cd5f7240094b7e5683
#
_cell.length_a   1.000
_cell.length_b   1.000
_cell.length_c   1.000
_cell.angle_alpha   90.00
_cell.angle_beta   90.00
_cell.angle_gamma   90.00
#
_symmetry.space_group_name_H-M   'P 1'
#
loop_
_entity.id
_entity.type
_entity.pdbx_description
1 polymer ?
#
loop_
_entity_poly.entity_id
_entity_poly.type
_entity_poly.pdbx_seq_one_letter_code
_entity_poly.pdbx_strand_id
1 'polypeptide(L)'
;MEKLFHLKENHTDVKTEVMAGITTFMTMAYILAVNPNILSAAGMDAKAVLIATSLAAFVGTMLMAFLANYPFALAPGMGLNAYFAYTVVLTMGYSWQLALMAVFVEGIIFIVLSLTSVREGIFNAIPMPLKSAVSVGIGLFVAFVGLQNAKLIVNSDSTLLTYQHFKGETFHSVGIGALVTLVGVLLIAVMLIKNVKGAILY
;
A
#
# COMPACT_ATOMS: atom_id res chain seq x y z
N MET A 1 26.78 -14.49 -6.35
CA MET A 1 25.33 -14.53 -6.38
C MET A 1 24.80 -15.86 -5.86
N GLU A 2 25.25 -17.00 -6.37
CA GLU A 2 24.79 -18.32 -5.90
C GLU A 2 24.97 -18.53 -4.38
N LYS A 3 26.12 -18.13 -3.82
CA LYS A 3 26.40 -18.27 -2.38
C LYS A 3 25.54 -17.38 -1.47
N LEU A 4 24.94 -16.31 -2.01
CA LEU A 4 24.12 -15.35 -1.25
C LEU A 4 22.62 -15.62 -1.41
N PHE A 5 22.18 -16.00 -2.60
CA PHE A 5 20.74 -16.04 -2.92
C PHE A 5 20.23 -17.45 -3.24
N HIS A 6 21.10 -18.48 -3.19
CA HIS A 6 20.74 -19.89 -3.40
C HIS A 6 19.86 -20.11 -4.64
N LEU A 7 20.24 -19.49 -5.77
CA LEU A 7 19.43 -19.46 -6.99
C LEU A 7 19.05 -20.84 -7.51
N LYS A 8 19.97 -21.83 -7.43
CA LYS A 8 19.71 -23.20 -7.87
C LYS A 8 18.72 -23.92 -6.96
N GLU A 9 18.80 -23.71 -5.65
CA GLU A 9 17.86 -24.28 -4.68
C GLU A 9 16.46 -23.71 -4.87
N ASN A 10 16.38 -22.42 -5.24
CA ASN A 10 15.12 -21.71 -5.51
C ASN A 10 14.61 -21.93 -6.96
N HIS A 11 15.27 -22.80 -7.76
CA HIS A 11 14.90 -23.09 -9.14
C HIS A 11 14.77 -21.86 -10.03
N THR A 12 15.65 -20.85 -9.85
CA THR A 12 15.62 -19.59 -10.55
C THR A 12 16.98 -19.24 -11.15
N ASP A 13 17.03 -18.20 -11.99
CA ASP A 13 18.25 -17.67 -12.59
C ASP A 13 18.32 -16.14 -12.44
N VAL A 14 19.53 -15.58 -12.60
CA VAL A 14 19.76 -14.14 -12.43
C VAL A 14 18.86 -13.28 -13.32
N LYS A 15 18.57 -13.72 -14.53
CA LYS A 15 17.74 -12.99 -15.48
C LYS A 15 16.30 -12.93 -14.98
N THR A 16 15.77 -14.04 -14.52
CA THR A 16 14.40 -14.15 -13.96
C THR A 16 14.27 -13.28 -12.72
N GLU A 17 15.24 -13.33 -11.80
CA GLU A 17 15.22 -12.52 -10.57
C GLU A 17 15.29 -11.02 -10.86
N VAL A 18 16.13 -10.59 -11.79
CA VAL A 18 16.21 -9.18 -12.19
C VAL A 18 14.90 -8.71 -12.82
N MET A 19 14.31 -9.52 -13.71
CA MET A 19 13.03 -9.18 -14.33
C MET A 19 11.88 -9.15 -13.31
N ALA A 20 11.86 -10.10 -12.38
CA ALA A 20 10.90 -10.11 -11.27
C ALA A 20 11.07 -8.86 -10.39
N GLY A 21 12.30 -8.48 -10.05
CA GLY A 21 12.59 -7.28 -9.28
C GLY A 21 12.14 -5.99 -9.97
N ILE A 22 12.38 -5.85 -11.27
CA ILE A 22 11.90 -4.70 -12.06
C ILE A 22 10.36 -4.67 -12.06
N THR A 23 9.72 -5.81 -12.29
CA THR A 23 8.26 -5.94 -12.28
C THR A 23 7.67 -5.52 -10.93
N THR A 24 8.24 -6.03 -9.85
CA THR A 24 7.83 -5.69 -8.49
C THR A 24 8.02 -4.20 -8.20
N PHE A 25 9.16 -3.62 -8.59
CA PHE A 25 9.41 -2.18 -8.45
C PHE A 25 8.36 -1.36 -9.20
N MET A 26 8.07 -1.68 -10.45
CA MET A 26 7.09 -0.92 -11.25
C MET A 26 5.69 -0.99 -10.65
N THR A 27 5.28 -2.16 -10.14
CA THR A 27 3.97 -2.31 -9.50
C THR A 27 3.87 -1.58 -8.17
N MET A 28 4.99 -1.30 -7.50
CA MET A 28 5.04 -0.60 -6.22
C MET A 28 5.37 0.89 -6.34
N ALA A 29 5.92 1.34 -7.46
CA ALA A 29 6.43 2.70 -7.63
C ALA A 29 5.36 3.79 -7.38
N TYR A 30 4.08 3.49 -7.59
CA TYR A 30 2.98 4.42 -7.33
C TYR A 30 2.93 4.91 -5.87
N ILE A 31 3.46 4.14 -4.91
CA ILE A 31 3.46 4.53 -3.49
C ILE A 31 4.27 5.80 -3.24
N LEU A 32 5.28 6.06 -4.09
CA LEU A 32 6.09 7.27 -4.02
C LEU A 32 5.27 8.54 -4.29
N ALA A 33 4.18 8.42 -5.04
CA ALA A 33 3.25 9.52 -5.27
C ALA A 33 2.10 9.52 -4.26
N VAL A 34 1.53 8.37 -3.96
CA VAL A 34 0.32 8.25 -3.13
C VAL A 34 0.61 8.48 -1.65
N ASN A 35 1.71 7.94 -1.12
CA ASN A 35 2.04 8.08 0.29
C ASN A 35 2.29 9.53 0.73
N PRO A 36 3.08 10.36 0.00
CA PRO A 36 3.21 11.77 0.28
C PRO A 36 1.87 12.53 0.23
N ASN A 37 1.00 12.21 -0.72
CA ASN A 37 -0.33 12.83 -0.81
C ASN A 37 -1.21 12.53 0.41
N ILE A 38 -1.21 11.30 0.90
CA ILE A 38 -1.99 10.91 2.08
C ILE A 38 -1.44 11.59 3.34
N LEU A 39 -0.14 11.52 3.56
CA LEU A 39 0.47 12.04 4.78
C LEU A 39 0.60 13.57 4.79
N SER A 40 0.66 14.22 3.62
CA SER A 40 0.62 15.69 3.56
C SER A 40 -0.74 16.26 3.97
N ALA A 41 -1.83 15.49 3.84
CA ALA A 41 -3.13 15.89 4.39
C ALA A 41 -3.10 16.04 5.93
N ALA A 42 -2.20 15.31 6.61
CA ALA A 42 -1.95 15.42 8.05
C ALA A 42 -0.97 16.58 8.41
N GLY A 43 -0.55 17.41 7.44
CA GLY A 43 0.38 18.52 7.66
C GLY A 43 1.86 18.14 7.61
N MET A 44 2.20 16.95 7.13
CA MET A 44 3.60 16.54 6.92
C MET A 44 4.14 17.11 5.59
N ASP A 45 5.43 17.43 5.56
CA ASP A 45 6.08 17.89 4.32
C ASP A 45 6.15 16.76 3.29
N ALA A 46 5.54 16.96 2.12
CA ALA A 46 5.44 15.93 1.07
C ALA A 46 6.80 15.44 0.55
N LYS A 47 7.80 16.34 0.49
CA LYS A 47 9.15 15.98 0.02
C LYS A 47 9.88 15.14 1.07
N ALA A 48 9.76 15.52 2.34
CA ALA A 48 10.32 14.73 3.44
C ALA A 48 9.69 13.34 3.51
N VAL A 49 8.37 13.23 3.34
CA VAL A 49 7.65 11.95 3.31
C VAL A 49 8.10 11.10 2.12
N LEU A 50 8.28 11.68 0.94
CA LEU A 50 8.76 10.96 -0.25
C LEU A 50 10.15 10.35 0.00
N ILE A 51 11.08 11.15 0.53
CA ILE A 51 12.44 10.69 0.85
C ILE A 51 12.41 9.59 1.92
N ALA A 52 11.67 9.81 3.01
CA ALA A 52 11.53 8.84 4.09
C ALA A 52 10.91 7.51 3.60
N THR A 53 9.85 7.59 2.78
CA THR A 53 9.21 6.42 2.16
C THR A 53 10.18 5.62 1.30
N SER A 54 10.95 6.31 0.45
CA SER A 54 11.92 5.69 -0.45
C SER A 54 13.05 5.01 0.34
N LEU A 55 13.60 5.68 1.34
CA LEU A 55 14.65 5.14 2.18
C LEU A 55 14.16 3.96 3.03
N ALA A 56 12.99 4.06 3.63
CA ALA A 56 12.41 2.97 4.42
C ALA A 56 12.13 1.73 3.57
N ALA A 57 11.56 1.91 2.36
CA ALA A 57 11.32 0.82 1.41
C ALA A 57 12.65 0.18 0.95
N PHE A 58 13.65 0.99 0.65
CA PHE A 58 14.99 0.50 0.28
C PHE A 58 15.62 -0.33 1.38
N VAL A 59 15.74 0.24 2.60
CA VAL A 59 16.34 -0.46 3.75
C VAL A 59 15.57 -1.73 4.09
N GLY A 60 14.24 -1.67 4.16
CA GLY A 60 13.40 -2.83 4.46
C GLY A 60 13.55 -3.94 3.42
N THR A 61 13.53 -3.60 2.13
CA THR A 61 13.69 -4.57 1.03
C THR A 61 15.11 -5.18 1.03
N MET A 62 16.14 -4.37 1.29
CA MET A 62 17.52 -4.89 1.39
C MET A 62 17.68 -5.84 2.57
N LEU A 63 17.11 -5.52 3.74
CA LEU A 63 17.13 -6.43 4.89
C LEU A 63 16.39 -7.74 4.57
N MET A 64 15.23 -7.67 3.89
CA MET A 64 14.49 -8.85 3.46
C MET A 64 15.32 -9.72 2.50
N ALA A 65 15.99 -9.10 1.53
CA ALA A 65 16.80 -9.82 0.55
C ALA A 65 18.05 -10.46 1.17
N PHE A 66 18.78 -9.74 2.05
CA PHE A 66 20.07 -10.23 2.57
C PHE A 66 19.94 -11.08 3.84
N LEU A 67 18.99 -10.77 4.72
CA LEU A 67 18.84 -11.51 5.98
C LEU A 67 17.84 -12.66 5.87
N ALA A 68 16.73 -12.46 5.19
CA ALA A 68 15.68 -13.46 5.08
C ALA A 68 15.76 -14.28 3.78
N ASN A 69 16.48 -13.79 2.77
CA ASN A 69 16.57 -14.40 1.43
C ASN A 69 15.19 -14.67 0.79
N TYR A 70 14.25 -13.73 0.98
CA TYR A 70 12.92 -13.80 0.35
C TYR A 70 12.76 -12.73 -0.73
N PRO A 71 12.08 -13.04 -1.85
CA PRO A 71 11.85 -12.12 -2.97
C PRO A 71 10.68 -11.17 -2.72
N PHE A 72 10.55 -10.62 -1.51
CA PHE A 72 9.49 -9.69 -1.14
C PHE A 72 10.04 -8.27 -1.04
N ALA A 73 9.44 -7.36 -1.79
CA ALA A 73 9.68 -5.94 -1.61
C ALA A 73 8.80 -5.41 -0.47
N LEU A 74 9.39 -4.57 0.37
CA LEU A 74 8.70 -3.96 1.51
C LEU A 74 8.44 -2.48 1.24
N ALA A 75 7.20 -2.06 1.49
CA ALA A 75 6.80 -0.66 1.40
C ALA A 75 5.77 -0.33 2.49
N PRO A 76 5.60 0.96 2.84
CA PRO A 76 4.59 1.38 3.81
C PRO A 76 3.18 0.95 3.40
N GLY A 77 2.39 0.46 4.37
CA GLY A 77 1.00 0.04 4.15
C GLY A 77 0.06 1.24 4.04
N MET A 78 -0.53 1.48 2.88
CA MET A 78 -1.39 2.64 2.64
C MET A 78 -2.62 2.69 3.55
N GLY A 79 -3.18 1.54 3.92
CA GLY A 79 -4.33 1.47 4.82
C GLY A 79 -4.04 2.09 6.19
N LEU A 80 -2.92 1.73 6.79
CA LEU A 80 -2.48 2.28 8.07
C LEU A 80 -2.09 3.76 7.95
N ASN A 81 -1.47 4.15 6.86
CA ASN A 81 -1.10 5.55 6.61
C ASN A 81 -2.35 6.44 6.44
N ALA A 82 -3.39 5.94 5.77
CA ALA A 82 -4.67 6.63 5.68
C ALA A 82 -5.36 6.73 7.04
N TYR A 83 -5.36 5.66 7.85
CA TYR A 83 -5.86 5.70 9.22
C TYR A 83 -5.09 6.72 10.07
N PHE A 84 -3.76 6.72 9.99
CA PHE A 84 -2.91 7.71 10.65
C PHE A 84 -3.30 9.14 10.28
N ALA A 85 -3.36 9.45 8.97
CA ALA A 85 -3.62 10.81 8.51
C ALA A 85 -5.05 11.27 8.79
N TYR A 86 -6.04 10.49 8.38
CA TYR A 86 -7.44 10.91 8.43
C TYR A 86 -8.08 10.68 9.78
N THR A 87 -7.81 9.55 10.45
CA THR A 87 -8.46 9.25 11.73
C THR A 87 -7.68 9.86 12.89
N VAL A 88 -6.40 9.53 13.03
CA VAL A 88 -5.64 9.93 14.22
C VAL A 88 -5.33 11.44 14.20
N VAL A 89 -4.85 11.97 13.07
CA VAL A 89 -4.46 13.38 13.02
C VAL A 89 -5.67 14.28 12.77
N LEU A 90 -6.44 14.05 11.69
CA LEU A 90 -7.50 14.98 11.30
C LEU A 90 -8.77 14.83 12.14
N THR A 91 -9.19 13.61 12.49
CA THR A 91 -10.44 13.40 13.23
C THR A 91 -10.25 13.48 14.74
N MET A 92 -9.22 12.82 15.28
CA MET A 92 -8.93 12.85 16.73
C MET A 92 -8.18 14.12 17.16
N GLY A 93 -7.62 14.91 16.22
CA GLY A 93 -6.96 16.18 16.51
C GLY A 93 -5.56 16.06 17.12
N TYR A 94 -4.93 14.89 17.08
CA TYR A 94 -3.56 14.73 17.56
C TYR A 94 -2.57 15.35 16.55
N SER A 95 -1.47 15.91 17.05
CA SER A 95 -0.40 16.35 16.16
C SER A 95 0.26 15.14 15.48
N TRP A 96 0.66 15.30 14.20
CA TRP A 96 1.32 14.22 13.46
C TRP A 96 2.63 13.76 14.12
N GLN A 97 3.32 14.67 14.84
CA GLN A 97 4.53 14.34 15.60
C GLN A 97 4.25 13.35 16.73
N LEU A 98 3.18 13.60 17.50
CA LEU A 98 2.77 12.71 18.59
C LEU A 98 2.34 11.33 18.03
N ALA A 99 1.55 11.35 16.98
CA ALA A 99 1.11 10.13 16.32
C ALA A 99 2.29 9.31 15.75
N LEU A 100 3.29 9.99 15.16
CA LEU A 100 4.49 9.35 14.65
C LEU A 100 5.36 8.77 15.77
N MET A 101 5.42 9.46 16.92
CA MET A 101 6.10 8.93 18.12
C MET A 101 5.42 7.64 18.62
N ALA A 102 4.10 7.59 18.61
CA ALA A 102 3.36 6.37 18.97
C ALA A 102 3.68 5.20 18.03
N VAL A 103 3.74 5.45 16.71
CA VAL A 103 4.16 4.44 15.71
C VAL A 103 5.60 3.98 15.95
N PHE A 104 6.50 4.90 16.32
CA PHE A 104 7.88 4.53 16.64
C PHE A 104 7.97 3.62 17.86
N VAL A 105 7.23 3.94 18.94
CA VAL A 105 7.14 3.09 20.14
C VAL A 105 6.54 1.72 19.82
N GLU A 106 5.46 1.69 19.01
CA GLU A 106 4.87 0.45 18.51
C GLU A 106 5.91 -0.42 17.76
N GLY A 107 6.71 0.21 16.90
CA GLY A 107 7.79 -0.47 16.17
C GLY A 107 8.81 -1.12 17.10
N ILE A 108 9.22 -0.42 18.18
CA ILE A 108 10.14 -0.99 19.18
C ILE A 108 9.49 -2.19 19.90
N ILE A 109 8.24 -2.03 20.36
CA ILE A 109 7.48 -3.12 21.01
C ILE A 109 7.39 -4.32 20.05
N PHE A 110 7.10 -4.07 18.77
CA PHE A 110 7.01 -5.13 17.76
C PHE A 110 8.35 -5.88 17.57
N ILE A 111 9.48 -5.17 17.58
CA ILE A 111 10.81 -5.80 17.50
C ILE A 111 11.02 -6.70 18.72
N VAL A 112 10.75 -6.21 19.93
CA VAL A 112 10.89 -6.97 21.17
C VAL A 112 9.99 -8.23 21.16
N LEU A 113 8.74 -8.09 20.74
CA LEU A 113 7.82 -9.23 20.60
C LEU A 113 8.27 -10.23 19.54
N SER A 114 8.92 -9.76 18.48
CA SER A 114 9.42 -10.62 17.39
C SER A 114 10.65 -11.45 17.80
N LEU A 115 11.41 -11.01 18.81
CA LEU A 115 12.50 -11.78 19.39
C LEU A 115 12.01 -12.90 20.36
N THR A 116 10.73 -12.89 20.67
CA THR A 116 10.09 -13.88 21.53
C THR A 116 9.08 -14.71 20.74
N SER A 117 8.71 -15.89 21.22
CA SER A 117 7.65 -16.74 20.64
C SER A 117 6.22 -16.17 20.82
N VAL A 118 6.07 -15.05 21.50
CA VAL A 118 4.78 -14.40 21.74
C VAL A 118 4.09 -14.00 20.43
N ARG A 119 4.83 -13.47 19.47
CA ARG A 119 4.29 -13.12 18.15
C ARG A 119 3.68 -14.31 17.43
N GLU A 120 4.37 -15.44 17.45
CA GLU A 120 3.86 -16.68 16.83
C GLU A 120 2.62 -17.19 17.57
N GLY A 121 2.60 -17.13 18.90
CA GLY A 121 1.44 -17.46 19.72
C GLY A 121 0.22 -16.59 19.38
N ILE A 122 0.39 -15.27 19.29
CA ILE A 122 -0.68 -14.34 18.88
C ILE A 122 -1.18 -14.67 17.47
N PHE A 123 -0.27 -14.87 16.52
CA PHE A 123 -0.64 -15.18 15.14
C PHE A 123 -1.41 -16.50 15.03
N ASN A 124 -1.00 -17.53 15.78
CA ASN A 124 -1.65 -18.83 15.78
C ASN A 124 -3.00 -18.83 16.52
N ALA A 125 -3.19 -17.91 17.48
CA ALA A 125 -4.47 -17.73 18.18
C ALA A 125 -5.57 -17.14 17.28
N ILE A 126 -5.22 -16.48 16.16
CA ILE A 126 -6.21 -15.91 15.24
C ILE A 126 -6.82 -17.02 14.38
N PRO A 127 -8.15 -17.23 14.40
CA PRO A 127 -8.82 -18.22 13.57
C PRO A 127 -8.59 -17.98 12.06
N MET A 128 -8.47 -19.06 11.29
CA MET A 128 -8.23 -18.98 9.83
C MET A 128 -9.27 -18.14 9.07
N PRO A 129 -10.59 -18.22 9.37
CA PRO A 129 -11.58 -17.35 8.72
C PRO A 129 -11.29 -15.86 8.92
N LEU A 130 -10.81 -15.48 10.12
CA LEU A 130 -10.47 -14.09 10.42
C LEU A 130 -9.22 -13.64 9.65
N LYS A 131 -8.21 -14.50 9.52
CA LYS A 131 -7.02 -14.20 8.69
C LYS A 131 -7.39 -13.94 7.23
N SER A 132 -8.30 -14.75 6.69
CA SER A 132 -8.80 -14.58 5.32
C SER A 132 -9.64 -13.30 5.19
N ALA A 133 -10.48 -13.00 6.18
CA ALA A 133 -11.31 -11.79 6.20
C ALA A 133 -10.47 -10.51 6.24
N VAL A 134 -9.33 -10.51 6.94
CA VAL A 134 -8.40 -9.36 6.95
C VAL A 134 -7.88 -9.06 5.55
N SER A 135 -7.47 -10.08 4.78
CA SER A 135 -6.98 -9.88 3.41
C SER A 135 -8.05 -9.30 2.50
N VAL A 136 -9.29 -9.80 2.59
CA VAL A 136 -10.43 -9.26 1.84
C VAL A 136 -10.74 -7.84 2.28
N GLY A 137 -10.74 -7.56 3.58
CA GLY A 137 -10.97 -6.22 4.13
C GLY A 137 -9.95 -5.20 3.65
N ILE A 138 -8.67 -5.56 3.61
CA ILE A 138 -7.60 -4.69 3.08
C ILE A 138 -7.85 -4.42 1.58
N GLY A 139 -8.21 -5.44 0.80
CA GLY A 139 -8.51 -5.27 -0.63
C GLY A 139 -9.67 -4.33 -0.88
N LEU A 140 -10.77 -4.48 -0.14
CA LEU A 140 -11.94 -3.59 -0.21
C LEU A 140 -11.61 -2.16 0.22
N PHE A 141 -10.81 -2.00 1.28
CA PHE A 141 -10.37 -0.70 1.74
C PHE A 141 -9.52 0.02 0.68
N VAL A 142 -8.55 -0.67 0.07
CA VAL A 142 -7.71 -0.10 -1.00
C VAL A 142 -8.58 0.29 -2.21
N ALA A 143 -9.54 -0.55 -2.61
CA ALA A 143 -10.47 -0.24 -3.68
C ALA A 143 -11.32 1.01 -3.35
N PHE A 144 -11.83 1.11 -2.12
CA PHE A 144 -12.61 2.26 -1.67
C PHE A 144 -11.79 3.56 -1.69
N VAL A 145 -10.58 3.54 -1.16
CA VAL A 145 -9.66 4.71 -1.19
C VAL A 145 -9.33 5.09 -2.64
N GLY A 146 -9.15 4.11 -3.53
CA GLY A 146 -8.94 4.36 -4.95
C GLY A 146 -10.12 5.07 -5.61
N LEU A 147 -11.35 4.62 -5.35
CA LEU A 147 -12.59 5.24 -5.86
C LEU A 147 -12.79 6.66 -5.31
N GLN A 148 -12.40 6.90 -4.05
CA GLN A 148 -12.50 8.21 -3.43
C GLN A 148 -11.44 9.18 -3.99
N ASN A 149 -10.22 8.74 -4.19
CA ASN A 149 -9.16 9.54 -4.83
C ASN A 149 -9.48 9.87 -6.29
N ALA A 150 -10.11 8.95 -7.00
CA ALA A 150 -10.60 9.17 -8.36
C ALA A 150 -11.85 10.08 -8.40
N LYS A 151 -12.37 10.52 -7.25
CA LYS A 151 -13.59 11.32 -7.13
C LYS A 151 -14.84 10.65 -7.75
N LEU A 152 -14.86 9.33 -7.81
CA LEU A 152 -16.05 8.56 -8.15
C LEU A 152 -17.03 8.51 -7.00
N ILE A 153 -16.50 8.35 -5.79
CA ILE A 153 -17.24 8.39 -4.53
C ILE A 153 -16.81 9.66 -3.78
N VAL A 154 -17.77 10.44 -3.32
CA VAL A 154 -17.55 11.67 -2.56
C VAL A 154 -18.42 11.67 -1.29
N ASN A 155 -18.04 12.49 -0.32
CA ASN A 155 -18.82 12.62 0.90
C ASN A 155 -20.15 13.31 0.64
N SER A 156 -21.17 12.91 1.38
CA SER A 156 -22.52 13.48 1.37
C SER A 156 -23.04 13.59 2.79
N ASP A 157 -23.54 14.75 3.16
CA ASP A 157 -24.08 15.00 4.50
C ASP A 157 -25.36 14.18 4.77
N SER A 158 -26.09 13.80 3.71
CA SER A 158 -27.35 13.07 3.83
C SER A 158 -27.19 11.55 3.84
N THR A 159 -26.19 11.01 3.11
CA THR A 159 -26.01 9.57 2.90
C THR A 159 -24.62 9.05 3.25
N LEU A 160 -23.78 9.88 3.91
CA LEU A 160 -22.37 9.68 4.17
C LEU A 160 -21.52 9.63 2.89
N LEU A 161 -21.97 8.90 1.89
CA LEU A 161 -21.29 8.73 0.60
C LEU A 161 -22.30 8.87 -0.54
N THR A 162 -21.85 9.50 -1.62
CA THR A 162 -22.59 9.57 -2.88
C THR A 162 -21.64 9.46 -4.06
N TYR A 163 -22.18 9.19 -5.24
CA TYR A 163 -21.38 9.29 -6.46
C TYR A 163 -21.25 10.75 -6.91
N GLN A 164 -20.14 11.07 -7.56
CA GLN A 164 -19.92 12.40 -8.09
C GLN A 164 -20.86 12.67 -9.27
N HIS A 165 -21.60 13.78 -9.20
CA HIS A 165 -22.41 14.24 -10.32
C HIS A 165 -21.54 14.94 -11.36
N PHE A 166 -21.45 14.38 -12.55
CA PHE A 166 -20.66 14.94 -13.65
C PHE A 166 -21.57 15.80 -14.54
N LYS A 167 -21.68 17.09 -14.25
CA LYS A 167 -22.41 18.06 -15.07
C LYS A 167 -21.49 19.17 -15.56
N GLY A 168 -21.52 19.46 -16.88
CA GLY A 168 -20.84 20.61 -17.48
C GLY A 168 -19.35 20.75 -17.11
N GLU A 169 -19.01 21.82 -16.42
CA GLU A 169 -17.63 22.15 -16.03
C GLU A 169 -16.98 21.14 -15.10
N THR A 170 -17.76 20.44 -14.27
CA THR A 170 -17.26 19.41 -13.36
C THR A 170 -16.78 18.18 -14.12
N PHE A 171 -17.30 17.92 -15.31
CA PHE A 171 -16.83 16.81 -16.15
C PHE A 171 -15.40 17.04 -16.63
N HIS A 172 -15.06 18.26 -17.05
CA HIS A 172 -13.70 18.57 -17.53
C HIS A 172 -12.64 18.56 -16.42
N SER A 173 -13.02 18.95 -15.21
CA SER A 173 -12.06 19.03 -14.09
C SER A 173 -11.86 17.71 -13.36
N VAL A 174 -12.90 16.91 -13.18
CA VAL A 174 -12.88 15.68 -12.36
C VAL A 174 -13.35 14.45 -13.15
N GLY A 175 -14.33 14.60 -14.04
CA GLY A 175 -14.97 13.49 -14.75
C GLY A 175 -14.01 12.72 -15.66
N ILE A 176 -13.06 13.40 -16.29
CA ILE A 176 -12.05 12.75 -17.13
C ILE A 176 -11.19 11.79 -16.29
N GLY A 177 -10.72 12.21 -15.11
CA GLY A 177 -9.95 11.38 -14.20
C GLY A 177 -10.75 10.16 -13.71
N ALA A 178 -12.00 10.38 -13.35
CA ALA A 178 -12.92 9.31 -12.94
C ALA A 178 -13.19 8.30 -14.06
N LEU A 179 -13.37 8.78 -15.30
CA LEU A 179 -13.58 7.93 -16.47
C LEU A 179 -12.32 7.12 -16.80
N VAL A 180 -11.13 7.73 -16.78
CA VAL A 180 -9.86 7.04 -16.98
C VAL A 180 -9.68 5.94 -15.91
N THR A 181 -10.03 6.22 -14.66
CA THR A 181 -9.96 5.21 -13.58
C THR A 181 -10.91 4.05 -13.84
N LEU A 182 -12.16 4.29 -14.22
CA LEU A 182 -13.12 3.22 -14.54
C LEU A 182 -12.66 2.37 -15.72
N VAL A 183 -12.23 3.01 -16.81
CA VAL A 183 -11.69 2.31 -17.99
C VAL A 183 -10.45 1.51 -17.62
N GLY A 184 -9.54 2.07 -16.84
CA GLY A 184 -8.33 1.39 -16.35
C GLY A 184 -8.67 0.14 -15.52
N VAL A 185 -9.58 0.25 -14.56
CA VAL A 185 -10.03 -0.89 -13.74
C VAL A 185 -10.67 -1.99 -14.60
N LEU A 186 -11.53 -1.62 -15.56
CA LEU A 186 -12.15 -2.58 -16.48
C LEU A 186 -11.12 -3.26 -17.38
N LEU A 187 -10.17 -2.51 -17.92
CA LEU A 187 -9.08 -3.07 -18.74
C LEU A 187 -8.24 -4.06 -17.94
N ILE A 188 -7.81 -3.70 -16.73
CA ILE A 188 -7.05 -4.59 -15.87
C ILE A 188 -7.86 -5.84 -15.55
N ALA A 189 -9.15 -5.71 -15.23
CA ALA A 189 -10.02 -6.85 -14.94
C ALA A 189 -10.12 -7.80 -16.15
N VAL A 190 -10.31 -7.27 -17.35
CA VAL A 190 -10.35 -8.07 -18.59
C VAL A 190 -9.02 -8.76 -18.85
N MET A 191 -7.90 -8.05 -18.64
CA MET A 191 -6.54 -8.61 -18.82
C MET A 191 -6.27 -9.72 -17.82
N LEU A 192 -6.71 -9.59 -16.55
CA LEU A 192 -6.60 -10.63 -15.53
C LEU A 192 -7.43 -11.87 -15.90
N ILE A 193 -8.68 -11.68 -16.36
CA ILE A 193 -9.55 -12.80 -16.79
C ILE A 193 -8.91 -13.54 -17.99
N LYS A 194 -8.27 -12.80 -18.90
CA LYS A 194 -7.58 -13.36 -20.05
C LYS A 194 -6.18 -13.90 -19.75
N ASN A 195 -5.76 -13.92 -18.47
CA ASN A 195 -4.42 -14.35 -18.04
C ASN A 195 -3.27 -13.64 -18.77
N VAL A 196 -3.42 -12.37 -19.10
CA VAL A 196 -2.35 -11.57 -19.75
C VAL A 196 -1.23 -11.37 -18.74
N LYS A 197 -0.02 -11.82 -19.08
CA LYS A 197 1.16 -11.64 -18.22
C LYS A 197 1.47 -10.15 -18.09
N GLY A 198 1.60 -9.68 -16.85
CA GLY A 198 1.89 -8.27 -16.55
C GLY A 198 0.68 -7.34 -16.60
N ALA A 199 -0.55 -7.85 -16.50
CA ALA A 199 -1.79 -7.06 -16.53
C ALA A 199 -1.81 -5.87 -15.56
N ILE A 200 -1.09 -5.96 -14.43
CA ILE A 200 -1.01 -4.89 -13.42
C ILE A 200 0.05 -3.84 -13.79
N LEU A 201 0.94 -4.13 -14.76
CA LEU A 201 1.99 -3.22 -15.20
C LEU A 201 1.54 -2.22 -16.28
N TYR A 202 0.49 -2.56 -17.02
CA TYR A 202 -0.10 -1.73 -18.09
C TYR A 202 -1.19 -0.83 -17.52
#